data_4822cf011e789282c97480f35107f8d9
#
_entry.id   4822cf011e789282c97480f35107f8d9
#
_cell.length_a   1.000
_cell.length_b   1.000
_cell.length_c   1.000
_cell.angle_alpha   90.00
_cell.angle_beta   90.00
_cell.angle_gamma   90.00
#
_symmetry.space_group_name_H-M   'P 1'
#
loop_
_entity.id
_entity.type
_entity.pdbx_description
1 polymer ?
#
loop_
_entity_poly.entity_id
_entity_poly.type
_entity_poly.pdbx_seq_one_letter_code
_entity_poly.pdbx_strand_id
1 'polypeptide(L)'
;MSKGMTKLFDAWRKKAEKGPIILFVDEIDTIGRRNGNGHNESWFTSVINAWLAFLDGAVPRDGIVVVAATNHPDRVDPALRRPGRLDRHVELPMPDVAALTSIVRAHLGADAVLTDDELAEAARACRGRSPAEIGLLAREARRIARWCGRRVCASDLTDVVAMGRADEVPETMRRIAVHEAGHAVAGVLLDADTLTCVDLDAGRTSYTRLSIDTPTALDKRVVMMLSARAAEQVLLGEVSTGCARDLEDATLLVSDMRATWGMGDAGLVSIATAATIHDPRHQAYVRRTLDAAYARAVELMTGGRNAVERVADALLRQRYLDADEVRALVAGPMAGPPRVRRTAPMMGGAIKRVVGGRATGPDV
;
A
#
# COMPACT_ATOMS: atom_id res chain seq x y z
N MET A 1 -10.50 36.83 15.88
CA MET A 1 -10.72 36.34 14.51
C MET A 1 -9.91 37.16 13.52
N SER A 2 -9.18 36.52 12.61
CA SER A 2 -8.50 37.24 11.53
C SER A 2 -9.54 37.95 10.67
N LYS A 3 -9.40 39.27 10.47
CA LYS A 3 -10.33 40.08 9.64
C LYS A 3 -10.54 39.50 8.24
N GLY A 4 -9.56 38.74 7.74
CA GLY A 4 -9.63 38.06 6.44
C GLY A 4 -10.60 36.88 6.44
N MET A 5 -10.58 36.03 7.46
CA MET A 5 -11.47 34.86 7.56
C MET A 5 -12.94 35.29 7.71
N THR A 6 -13.21 36.32 8.49
CA THR A 6 -14.59 36.87 8.64
C THR A 6 -15.14 37.33 7.29
N LYS A 7 -14.34 38.11 6.53
CA LYS A 7 -14.75 38.59 5.20
C LYS A 7 -15.02 37.43 4.24
N LEU A 8 -14.24 36.37 4.33
CA LEU A 8 -14.38 35.19 3.46
C LEU A 8 -15.70 34.44 3.79
N PHE A 9 -15.98 34.18 5.07
CA PHE A 9 -17.22 33.56 5.51
C PHE A 9 -18.46 34.40 5.14
N ASP A 10 -18.39 35.71 5.29
CA ASP A 10 -19.47 36.63 4.90
C ASP A 10 -19.71 36.58 3.37
N ALA A 11 -18.65 36.47 2.56
CA ALA A 11 -18.78 36.35 1.11
C ALA A 11 -19.46 35.01 0.72
N TRP A 12 -19.14 33.91 1.40
CA TRP A 12 -19.79 32.62 1.14
C TRP A 12 -21.27 32.64 1.55
N ARG A 13 -21.62 33.25 2.69
CA ARG A 13 -23.01 33.42 3.12
C ARG A 13 -23.84 34.20 2.09
N LYS A 14 -23.32 35.33 1.62
CA LYS A 14 -23.98 36.14 0.57
C LYS A 14 -24.19 35.34 -0.71
N LYS A 15 -23.30 34.41 -1.04
CA LYS A 15 -23.51 33.51 -2.17
C LYS A 15 -24.60 32.48 -1.87
N ALA A 16 -24.63 31.93 -0.67
CA ALA A 16 -25.64 30.95 -0.26
C ALA A 16 -27.06 31.51 -0.18
N GLU A 17 -27.22 32.80 0.05
CA GLU A 17 -28.52 33.51 -0.05
C GLU A 17 -29.16 33.43 -1.44
N LYS A 18 -28.34 33.24 -2.47
CA LYS A 18 -28.79 33.10 -3.88
C LYS A 18 -29.06 31.66 -4.31
N GLY A 19 -28.72 30.70 -3.47
CA GLY A 19 -28.90 29.27 -3.67
C GLY A 19 -27.82 28.44 -2.96
N PRO A 20 -28.06 27.14 -2.72
CA PRO A 20 -27.11 26.28 -1.99
C PRO A 20 -25.75 26.23 -2.69
N ILE A 21 -24.67 26.23 -1.90
CA ILE A 21 -23.29 26.16 -2.39
C ILE A 21 -22.55 25.00 -1.74
N ILE A 22 -21.61 24.42 -2.48
CA ILE A 22 -20.60 23.49 -1.96
C ILE A 22 -19.30 24.26 -1.81
N LEU A 23 -18.77 24.30 -0.60
CA LEU A 23 -17.46 24.83 -0.29
C LEU A 23 -16.46 23.68 -0.28
N PHE A 24 -15.58 23.62 -1.27
CA PHE A 24 -14.49 22.65 -1.29
C PHE A 24 -13.21 23.28 -0.73
N VAL A 25 -12.62 22.61 0.26
CA VAL A 25 -11.38 23.03 0.94
C VAL A 25 -10.34 21.94 0.70
N ASP A 26 -9.39 22.21 -0.17
CA ASP A 26 -8.29 21.30 -0.43
C ASP A 26 -7.17 21.49 0.60
N GLU A 27 -6.40 20.42 0.87
CA GLU A 27 -5.27 20.41 1.80
C GLU A 27 -5.59 21.02 3.18
N ILE A 28 -6.74 20.63 3.76
CA ILE A 28 -7.21 21.22 5.04
C ILE A 28 -6.22 21.03 6.19
N ASP A 29 -5.32 20.07 6.12
CA ASP A 29 -4.23 19.86 7.08
C ASP A 29 -3.22 21.01 7.11
N THR A 30 -3.13 21.83 6.04
CA THR A 30 -2.26 23.01 5.98
C THR A 30 -2.73 24.14 6.90
N ILE A 31 -3.98 24.10 7.36
CA ILE A 31 -4.51 25.02 8.37
C ILE A 31 -3.78 24.86 9.71
N GLY A 32 -3.11 23.72 9.95
CA GLY A 32 -2.32 23.42 11.13
C GLY A 32 -3.13 22.87 12.31
N ARG A 33 -2.47 22.79 13.47
CA ARG A 33 -3.05 22.33 14.76
C ARG A 33 -2.86 23.39 15.83
N ARG A 34 -3.80 23.43 16.80
CA ARG A 34 -3.76 24.41 17.90
C ARG A 34 -2.60 24.24 18.89
N ASN A 35 -1.98 23.07 18.95
CA ASN A 35 -0.91 22.75 19.90
C ASN A 35 0.39 22.38 19.16
N GLY A 36 0.69 23.03 18.05
CA GLY A 36 1.94 22.80 17.30
C GLY A 36 3.10 23.61 17.90
N ASN A 37 4.29 23.01 18.03
CA ASN A 37 5.51 23.69 18.49
C ASN A 37 6.09 24.58 17.37
N GLY A 38 5.61 25.82 17.23
CA GLY A 38 6.11 26.71 16.19
C GLY A 38 5.85 28.21 16.40
N HIS A 39 6.65 29.05 15.76
CA HIS A 39 6.59 30.53 15.85
C HIS A 39 5.23 31.14 15.44
N ASN A 40 4.33 30.39 14.79
CA ASN A 40 3.03 30.87 14.28
C ASN A 40 1.83 30.23 14.99
N GLU A 41 2.01 29.68 16.19
CA GLU A 41 0.95 28.97 16.95
C GLU A 41 -0.32 29.81 17.19
N SER A 42 -0.14 31.08 17.52
CA SER A 42 -1.27 32.01 17.75
C SER A 42 -2.08 32.27 16.48
N TRP A 43 -1.43 32.30 15.32
CA TRP A 43 -2.08 32.49 14.04
C TRP A 43 -2.90 31.24 13.65
N PHE A 44 -2.30 30.05 13.71
CA PHE A 44 -2.99 28.78 13.44
C PHE A 44 -4.17 28.59 14.37
N THR A 45 -4.00 28.84 15.68
CA THR A 45 -5.08 28.77 16.67
C THR A 45 -6.23 29.72 16.31
N SER A 46 -5.92 30.93 15.86
CA SER A 46 -6.94 31.91 15.45
C SER A 46 -7.71 31.47 14.21
N VAL A 47 -7.02 30.87 13.22
CA VAL A 47 -7.62 30.35 11.98
C VAL A 47 -8.53 29.16 12.30
N ILE A 48 -8.03 28.19 13.08
CA ILE A 48 -8.81 27.00 13.49
C ILE A 48 -10.05 27.41 14.27
N ASN A 49 -9.92 28.34 15.23
CA ASN A 49 -11.08 28.81 16.00
C ASN A 49 -12.12 29.50 15.11
N ALA A 50 -11.69 30.20 14.06
CA ALA A 50 -12.62 30.79 13.09
C ALA A 50 -13.37 29.70 12.29
N TRP A 51 -12.68 28.64 11.87
CA TRP A 51 -13.29 27.48 11.23
C TRP A 51 -14.26 26.75 12.16
N LEU A 52 -13.89 26.56 13.44
CA LEU A 52 -14.75 25.93 14.42
C LEU A 52 -16.05 26.74 14.61
N ALA A 53 -15.94 28.07 14.78
CA ALA A 53 -17.11 28.95 14.89
C ALA A 53 -18.02 28.90 13.65
N PHE A 54 -17.44 28.78 12.45
CA PHE A 54 -18.19 28.62 11.22
C PHE A 54 -18.88 27.25 11.14
N LEU A 55 -18.17 26.16 11.46
CA LEU A 55 -18.71 24.80 11.40
C LEU A 55 -19.74 24.54 12.49
N ASP A 56 -19.61 25.12 13.68
CA ASP A 56 -20.55 24.97 14.78
C ASP A 56 -21.86 25.79 14.62
N GLY A 57 -21.95 26.58 13.55
CA GLY A 57 -23.12 27.43 13.31
C GLY A 57 -23.17 28.67 14.17
N ALA A 58 -22.09 29.02 14.91
CA ALA A 58 -21.96 30.32 15.57
C ALA A 58 -21.99 31.48 14.53
N VAL A 59 -21.63 31.16 13.30
CA VAL A 59 -21.88 31.95 12.10
C VAL A 59 -22.89 31.17 11.25
N PRO A 60 -24.07 31.73 10.90
CA PRO A 60 -25.08 31.03 10.12
C PRO A 60 -24.46 30.49 8.81
N ARG A 61 -24.71 29.20 8.52
CA ARG A 61 -24.19 28.52 7.31
C ARG A 61 -25.27 27.79 6.52
N ASP A 62 -26.51 28.23 6.64
CA ASP A 62 -27.62 27.64 5.92
C ASP A 62 -27.36 27.64 4.41
N GLY A 63 -27.61 26.51 3.76
CA GLY A 63 -27.32 26.32 2.34
C GLY A 63 -25.84 26.14 1.98
N ILE A 64 -24.93 25.98 2.97
CA ILE A 64 -23.51 25.72 2.72
C ILE A 64 -23.16 24.30 3.14
N VAL A 65 -22.74 23.47 2.16
CA VAL A 65 -22.10 22.16 2.40
C VAL A 65 -20.61 22.33 2.33
N VAL A 66 -19.90 21.86 3.36
CA VAL A 66 -18.42 21.90 3.39
C VAL A 66 -17.88 20.52 3.09
N VAL A 67 -17.00 20.43 2.08
CA VAL A 67 -16.24 19.24 1.72
C VAL A 67 -14.77 19.59 1.85
N ALA A 68 -14.03 18.82 2.64
CA ALA A 68 -12.60 19.03 2.84
C ALA A 68 -11.81 17.82 2.32
N ALA A 69 -10.65 18.04 1.72
CA ALA A 69 -9.72 17.00 1.28
C ALA A 69 -8.38 17.14 1.99
N THR A 70 -7.73 16.00 2.24
CA THR A 70 -6.37 15.92 2.79
C THR A 70 -5.74 14.57 2.49
N ASN A 71 -4.43 14.56 2.27
CA ASN A 71 -3.61 13.36 2.24
C ASN A 71 -3.05 12.98 3.64
N HIS A 72 -3.26 13.87 4.65
CA HIS A 72 -2.72 13.73 6.00
C HIS A 72 -3.82 13.90 7.05
N PRO A 73 -4.79 12.94 7.16
CA PRO A 73 -5.91 13.06 8.09
C PRO A 73 -5.44 13.23 9.54
N ASP A 74 -4.30 12.64 9.89
CA ASP A 74 -3.71 12.77 11.23
C ASP A 74 -3.19 14.17 11.54
N ARG A 75 -2.94 15.01 10.53
CA ARG A 75 -2.50 16.40 10.70
C ARG A 75 -3.66 17.38 10.85
N VAL A 76 -4.89 16.98 10.55
CA VAL A 76 -6.08 17.81 10.75
C VAL A 76 -6.37 17.93 12.25
N ASP A 77 -6.65 19.15 12.74
CA ASP A 77 -6.97 19.38 14.14
C ASP A 77 -8.16 18.50 14.58
N PRO A 78 -8.04 17.71 15.67
CA PRO A 78 -9.09 16.80 16.12
C PRO A 78 -10.44 17.48 16.36
N ALA A 79 -10.45 18.76 16.72
CA ALA A 79 -11.69 19.49 16.94
C ALA A 79 -12.49 19.73 15.65
N LEU A 80 -11.83 19.84 14.49
CA LEU A 80 -12.52 19.94 13.20
C LEU A 80 -13.25 18.65 12.82
N ARG A 81 -12.77 17.50 13.30
CA ARG A 81 -13.28 16.15 13.00
C ARG A 81 -14.37 15.66 13.93
N ARG A 82 -14.82 16.48 14.90
CA ARG A 82 -15.88 16.12 15.86
C ARG A 82 -17.27 16.09 15.20
N PRO A 83 -18.23 15.31 15.77
CA PRO A 83 -19.61 15.28 15.30
C PRO A 83 -20.22 16.68 15.10
N GLY A 84 -20.96 16.85 14.02
CA GLY A 84 -21.57 18.13 13.64
C GLY A 84 -20.67 19.07 12.84
N ARG A 85 -19.41 18.70 12.59
CA ARG A 85 -18.42 19.45 11.81
C ARG A 85 -18.00 18.66 10.56
N LEU A 86 -16.72 18.32 10.41
CA LEU A 86 -16.22 17.41 9.37
C LEU A 86 -16.25 15.97 9.93
N ASP A 87 -17.43 15.48 10.23
CA ASP A 87 -17.65 14.22 10.93
C ASP A 87 -17.79 13.01 10.00
N ARG A 88 -18.03 13.24 8.71
CA ARG A 88 -18.04 12.17 7.69
C ARG A 88 -16.70 12.06 7.04
N HIS A 89 -16.06 10.91 7.25
CA HIS A 89 -14.77 10.59 6.66
C HIS A 89 -14.98 9.59 5.55
N VAL A 90 -14.53 9.94 4.35
CA VAL A 90 -14.53 9.07 3.18
C VAL A 90 -13.09 8.87 2.76
N GLU A 91 -12.60 7.66 2.91
CA GLU A 91 -11.29 7.27 2.41
C GLU A 91 -11.41 6.94 0.91
N LEU A 92 -10.50 7.48 0.11
CA LEU A 92 -10.35 7.15 -1.30
C LEU A 92 -9.13 6.21 -1.42
N PRO A 93 -9.33 4.89 -1.45
CA PRO A 93 -8.24 3.95 -1.60
C PRO A 93 -7.60 4.05 -2.98
N MET A 94 -6.42 3.47 -3.14
CA MET A 94 -5.83 3.27 -4.46
C MET A 94 -6.80 2.46 -5.34
N PRO A 95 -6.93 2.83 -6.62
CA PRO A 95 -7.90 2.20 -7.50
C PRO A 95 -7.57 0.72 -7.75
N ASP A 96 -8.58 -0.14 -7.70
CA ASP A 96 -8.50 -1.52 -8.15
C ASP A 96 -8.43 -1.62 -9.68
N VAL A 97 -8.26 -2.83 -10.23
CA VAL A 97 -8.13 -3.03 -11.69
C VAL A 97 -9.38 -2.56 -12.44
N ALA A 98 -10.57 -2.70 -11.87
CA ALA A 98 -11.82 -2.26 -12.50
C ALA A 98 -11.91 -0.73 -12.56
N ALA A 99 -11.56 -0.05 -11.46
CA ALA A 99 -11.46 1.40 -11.41
C ALA A 99 -10.36 1.91 -12.35
N LEU A 100 -9.17 1.25 -12.35
CA LEU A 100 -8.07 1.57 -13.26
C LEU A 100 -8.49 1.50 -14.74
N THR A 101 -9.25 0.48 -15.11
CA THR A 101 -9.80 0.34 -16.48
C THR A 101 -10.62 1.55 -16.87
N SER A 102 -11.49 2.01 -15.97
CA SER A 102 -12.33 3.21 -16.19
C SER A 102 -11.50 4.49 -16.25
N ILE A 103 -10.50 4.63 -15.37
CA ILE A 103 -9.58 5.77 -15.30
C ILE A 103 -8.74 5.86 -16.58
N VAL A 104 -8.14 4.74 -17.01
CA VAL A 104 -7.33 4.68 -18.23
C VAL A 104 -8.18 5.05 -19.45
N ARG A 105 -9.38 4.49 -19.59
CA ARG A 105 -10.33 4.82 -20.66
C ARG A 105 -10.65 6.32 -20.68
N ALA A 106 -10.95 6.90 -19.51
CA ALA A 106 -11.26 8.32 -19.40
C ALA A 106 -10.08 9.22 -19.80
N HIS A 107 -8.85 8.86 -19.38
CA HIS A 107 -7.67 9.66 -19.66
C HIS A 107 -7.13 9.48 -21.09
N LEU A 108 -7.28 8.33 -21.72
CA LEU A 108 -6.92 8.14 -23.11
C LEU A 108 -7.91 8.87 -24.06
N GLY A 109 -9.17 9.04 -23.63
CA GLY A 109 -10.19 9.82 -24.34
C GLY A 109 -11.00 9.00 -25.32
N ALA A 110 -12.10 9.61 -25.83
CA ALA A 110 -13.06 8.94 -26.72
C ALA A 110 -12.47 8.56 -28.08
N ASP A 111 -11.41 9.25 -28.51
CA ASP A 111 -10.76 8.99 -29.79
C ASP A 111 -9.74 7.84 -29.76
N ALA A 112 -9.49 7.26 -28.59
CA ALA A 112 -8.55 6.16 -28.46
C ALA A 112 -9.08 4.88 -29.13
N VAL A 113 -8.19 4.14 -29.77
CA VAL A 113 -8.49 2.80 -30.30
C VAL A 113 -8.21 1.80 -29.21
N LEU A 114 -9.25 1.24 -28.60
CA LEU A 114 -9.16 0.37 -27.44
C LEU A 114 -10.03 -0.88 -27.66
N THR A 115 -9.42 -2.04 -27.56
CA THR A 115 -10.13 -3.29 -27.26
C THR A 115 -10.22 -3.47 -25.75
N ASP A 116 -11.17 -4.27 -25.26
CA ASP A 116 -11.32 -4.50 -23.81
C ASP A 116 -10.12 -5.25 -23.22
N ASP A 117 -9.50 -6.15 -23.97
CA ASP A 117 -8.30 -6.89 -23.52
C ASP A 117 -7.08 -5.97 -23.39
N GLU A 118 -6.82 -5.13 -24.41
CA GLU A 118 -5.73 -4.15 -24.38
C GLU A 118 -5.93 -3.12 -23.26
N LEU A 119 -7.17 -2.70 -23.03
CA LEU A 119 -7.48 -1.78 -21.94
C LEU A 119 -7.27 -2.43 -20.57
N ALA A 120 -7.62 -3.71 -20.41
CA ALA A 120 -7.36 -4.45 -19.19
C ALA A 120 -5.85 -4.65 -18.95
N GLU A 121 -5.06 -4.85 -20.02
CA GLU A 121 -3.60 -4.93 -19.92
C GLU A 121 -3.00 -3.58 -19.51
N ALA A 122 -3.40 -2.48 -20.14
CA ALA A 122 -2.96 -1.14 -19.79
C ALA A 122 -3.36 -0.78 -18.33
N ALA A 123 -4.54 -1.18 -17.88
CA ALA A 123 -4.98 -1.01 -16.50
C ALA A 123 -4.09 -1.79 -15.53
N ARG A 124 -3.75 -3.05 -15.85
CA ARG A 124 -2.81 -3.85 -15.04
C ARG A 124 -1.42 -3.21 -14.98
N ALA A 125 -0.92 -2.65 -16.09
CA ALA A 125 0.37 -1.95 -16.12
C ALA A 125 0.38 -0.67 -15.24
N CYS A 126 -0.81 -0.12 -14.95
CA CYS A 126 -1.00 1.06 -14.09
C CYS A 126 -1.30 0.71 -12.62
N ARG A 127 -1.25 -0.56 -12.20
CA ARG A 127 -1.46 -0.95 -10.78
C ARG A 127 -0.48 -0.18 -9.88
N GLY A 128 -0.97 0.23 -8.71
CA GLY A 128 -0.18 1.01 -7.76
C GLY A 128 -0.09 2.52 -8.05
N ARG A 129 -0.61 2.98 -9.19
CA ARG A 129 -0.53 4.40 -9.58
C ARG A 129 -1.81 5.15 -9.24
N SER A 130 -1.64 6.39 -8.82
CA SER A 130 -2.75 7.30 -8.59
C SER A 130 -3.42 7.73 -9.90
N PRO A 131 -4.70 8.15 -9.88
CA PRO A 131 -5.36 8.72 -11.06
C PRO A 131 -4.60 9.90 -11.70
N ALA A 132 -3.93 10.71 -10.89
CA ALA A 132 -3.12 11.83 -11.36
C ALA A 132 -1.90 11.37 -12.17
N GLU A 133 -1.19 10.33 -11.68
CA GLU A 133 -0.05 9.73 -12.39
C GLU A 133 -0.50 9.09 -13.71
N ILE A 134 -1.63 8.37 -13.70
CA ILE A 134 -2.21 7.79 -14.92
C ILE A 134 -2.54 8.91 -15.93
N GLY A 135 -3.08 10.04 -15.45
CA GLY A 135 -3.34 11.20 -16.29
C GLY A 135 -2.08 11.79 -16.93
N LEU A 136 -0.95 11.78 -16.22
CA LEU A 136 0.36 12.18 -16.77
C LEU A 136 0.82 11.21 -17.86
N LEU A 137 0.83 9.92 -17.56
CA LEU A 137 1.23 8.87 -18.51
C LEU A 137 0.37 8.88 -19.77
N ALA A 138 -0.96 9.02 -19.61
CA ALA A 138 -1.89 9.10 -20.74
C ALA A 138 -1.68 10.36 -21.60
N ARG A 139 -1.31 11.50 -21.00
CA ARG A 139 -0.93 12.71 -21.77
C ARG A 139 0.32 12.45 -22.62
N GLU A 140 1.30 11.76 -22.06
CA GLU A 140 2.53 11.42 -22.76
C GLU A 140 2.25 10.41 -23.89
N ALA A 141 1.48 9.36 -23.62
CA ALA A 141 1.04 8.40 -24.63
C ALA A 141 0.32 9.08 -25.82
N ARG A 142 -0.60 10.00 -25.53
CA ARG A 142 -1.27 10.80 -26.57
C ARG A 142 -0.31 11.73 -27.32
N ARG A 143 0.72 12.26 -26.65
CA ARG A 143 1.74 13.11 -27.29
C ARG A 143 2.53 12.30 -28.31
N ILE A 144 2.97 11.09 -27.94
CA ILE A 144 3.71 10.18 -28.80
C ILE A 144 2.85 9.76 -30.02
N ALA A 145 1.62 9.34 -29.78
CA ALA A 145 0.70 8.92 -30.85
C ALA A 145 0.46 10.06 -31.87
N ARG A 146 0.26 11.31 -31.40
CA ARG A 146 0.12 12.49 -32.27
C ARG A 146 1.41 12.76 -33.08
N TRP A 147 2.56 12.61 -32.46
CA TRP A 147 3.85 12.75 -33.15
C TRP A 147 3.98 11.72 -34.30
N CYS A 148 3.48 10.50 -34.07
CA CYS A 148 3.43 9.44 -35.08
C CYS A 148 2.29 9.60 -36.10
N GLY A 149 1.48 10.67 -36.02
CA GLY A 149 0.37 10.93 -36.96
C GLY A 149 -0.79 9.95 -36.85
N ARG A 150 -0.97 9.27 -35.70
CA ARG A 150 -2.01 8.26 -35.49
C ARG A 150 -2.81 8.49 -34.21
N ARG A 151 -3.91 7.78 -34.08
CA ARG A 151 -4.72 7.76 -32.83
C ARG A 151 -3.98 7.00 -31.75
N VAL A 152 -4.20 7.38 -30.48
CA VAL A 152 -3.65 6.70 -29.33
C VAL A 152 -4.31 5.34 -29.14
N CYS A 153 -3.53 4.33 -28.77
CA CYS A 153 -3.98 2.99 -28.40
C CYS A 153 -3.50 2.62 -27.00
N ALA A 154 -3.97 1.51 -26.46
CA ALA A 154 -3.63 1.09 -25.10
C ALA A 154 -2.12 0.77 -24.96
N SER A 155 -1.49 0.21 -26.01
CA SER A 155 -0.06 -0.09 -26.00
C SER A 155 0.80 1.16 -25.87
N ASP A 156 0.36 2.32 -26.33
CA ASP A 156 1.12 3.57 -26.11
C ASP A 156 1.27 3.87 -24.62
N LEU A 157 0.26 3.56 -23.82
CA LEU A 157 0.33 3.74 -22.36
C LEU A 157 1.26 2.73 -21.73
N THR A 158 1.19 1.46 -22.12
CA THR A 158 2.11 0.42 -21.60
C THR A 158 3.57 0.71 -21.98
N ASP A 159 3.80 1.22 -23.19
CA ASP A 159 5.14 1.63 -23.65
C ASP A 159 5.67 2.80 -22.82
N VAL A 160 4.86 3.82 -22.53
CA VAL A 160 5.26 4.94 -21.68
C VAL A 160 5.58 4.47 -20.26
N VAL A 161 4.79 3.57 -19.70
CA VAL A 161 5.08 2.94 -18.40
C VAL A 161 6.42 2.20 -18.44
N ALA A 162 6.69 1.44 -19.51
CA ALA A 162 7.93 0.70 -19.69
C ALA A 162 9.13 1.64 -19.89
N MET A 163 8.98 2.74 -20.63
CA MET A 163 10.04 3.75 -20.83
C MET A 163 10.49 4.37 -19.50
N GLY A 164 9.56 4.62 -18.57
CA GLY A 164 9.90 5.14 -17.25
C GLY A 164 10.74 4.16 -16.40
N ARG A 165 10.90 2.91 -16.83
CA ARG A 165 11.69 1.86 -16.17
C ARG A 165 13.01 1.55 -16.89
N ALA A 166 13.30 2.21 -18.00
CA ALA A 166 14.45 1.90 -18.85
C ALA A 166 15.81 2.08 -18.14
N ASP A 167 15.87 2.99 -17.16
CA ASP A 167 17.09 3.29 -16.39
C ASP A 167 17.21 2.49 -15.08
N GLU A 168 16.30 1.54 -14.83
CA GLU A 168 16.35 0.74 -13.62
C GLU A 168 17.54 -0.24 -13.65
N VAL A 169 18.31 -0.23 -12.56
CA VAL A 169 19.39 -1.18 -12.36
C VAL A 169 18.80 -2.49 -11.83
N PRO A 170 18.92 -3.62 -12.58
CA PRO A 170 18.27 -4.90 -12.21
C PRO A 170 18.62 -5.38 -10.79
N GLU A 171 19.87 -5.20 -10.37
CA GLU A 171 20.33 -5.59 -9.04
C GLU A 171 19.66 -4.74 -7.93
N THR A 172 19.52 -3.44 -8.16
CA THR A 172 18.80 -2.54 -7.25
C THR A 172 17.35 -2.94 -7.15
N MET A 173 16.69 -3.23 -8.28
CA MET A 173 15.29 -3.65 -8.29
C MET A 173 15.07 -4.99 -7.58
N ARG A 174 16.02 -5.95 -7.76
CA ARG A 174 15.99 -7.21 -7.04
C ARG A 174 16.11 -6.98 -5.53
N ARG A 175 16.99 -6.08 -5.08
CA ARG A 175 17.18 -5.75 -3.68
C ARG A 175 15.90 -5.15 -3.08
N ILE A 176 15.30 -4.17 -3.77
CA ILE A 176 14.02 -3.58 -3.34
C ILE A 176 12.92 -4.66 -3.28
N ALA A 177 12.84 -5.53 -4.29
CA ALA A 177 11.85 -6.60 -4.32
C ALA A 177 12.02 -7.58 -3.14
N VAL A 178 13.25 -7.94 -2.77
CA VAL A 178 13.55 -8.80 -1.61
C VAL A 178 13.20 -8.08 -0.31
N HIS A 179 13.52 -6.79 -0.21
CA HIS A 179 13.18 -5.95 0.94
C HIS A 179 11.67 -5.92 1.18
N GLU A 180 10.90 -5.52 0.17
CA GLU A 180 9.43 -5.43 0.26
C GLU A 180 8.78 -6.81 0.48
N ALA A 181 9.32 -7.85 -0.15
CA ALA A 181 8.87 -9.22 0.10
C ALA A 181 9.11 -9.65 1.56
N GLY A 182 10.20 -9.20 2.18
CA GLY A 182 10.49 -9.44 3.59
C GLY A 182 9.40 -8.90 4.52
N HIS A 183 9.00 -7.65 4.31
CA HIS A 183 7.86 -7.04 5.01
C HIS A 183 6.57 -7.83 4.78
N ALA A 184 6.24 -8.08 3.51
CA ALA A 184 4.99 -8.73 3.12
C ALA A 184 4.84 -10.14 3.71
N VAL A 185 5.90 -10.95 3.61
CA VAL A 185 5.91 -12.32 4.16
C VAL A 185 5.80 -12.31 5.68
N ALA A 186 6.53 -11.41 6.36
CA ALA A 186 6.44 -11.26 7.81
C ALA A 186 5.04 -10.82 8.25
N GLY A 187 4.43 -9.87 7.55
CA GLY A 187 3.07 -9.41 7.82
C GLY A 187 2.05 -10.54 7.76
N VAL A 188 2.14 -11.39 6.73
CA VAL A 188 1.25 -12.57 6.59
C VAL A 188 1.52 -13.63 7.66
N LEU A 189 2.79 -13.95 7.94
CA LEU A 189 3.14 -15.03 8.89
C LEU A 189 2.89 -14.65 10.35
N LEU A 190 3.07 -13.39 10.71
CA LEU A 190 2.89 -12.91 12.09
C LEU A 190 1.46 -12.48 12.38
N ASP A 191 0.65 -12.21 11.35
CA ASP A 191 -0.68 -11.60 11.51
C ASP A 191 -0.60 -10.36 12.42
N ALA A 192 0.34 -9.47 12.09
CA ALA A 192 0.64 -8.30 12.91
C ALA A 192 -0.30 -7.12 12.59
N ASP A 193 -0.43 -6.84 11.30
CA ASP A 193 -1.34 -5.84 10.72
C ASP A 193 -1.93 -6.42 9.43
N THR A 194 -3.02 -5.84 8.93
CA THR A 194 -3.65 -6.32 7.70
C THR A 194 -2.88 -5.81 6.50
N LEU A 195 -2.19 -6.71 5.79
CA LEU A 195 -1.51 -6.39 4.54
C LEU A 195 -2.53 -5.90 3.51
N THR A 196 -2.22 -4.80 2.84
CA THR A 196 -3.06 -4.21 1.79
C THR A 196 -2.47 -4.48 0.40
N CYS A 197 -1.23 -4.12 0.18
CA CYS A 197 -0.53 -4.32 -1.08
C CYS A 197 0.98 -4.19 -0.93
N VAL A 198 1.70 -4.63 -1.96
CA VAL A 198 3.13 -4.39 -2.15
C VAL A 198 3.34 -3.74 -3.49
N ASP A 199 4.04 -2.62 -3.53
CA ASP A 199 4.29 -1.82 -4.71
C ASP A 199 5.80 -1.63 -4.89
N LEU A 200 6.36 -2.27 -5.90
CA LEU A 200 7.79 -2.22 -6.19
C LEU A 200 8.22 -0.85 -6.74
N ASP A 201 7.37 -0.21 -7.55
CA ASP A 201 7.68 1.10 -8.15
C ASP A 201 7.71 2.20 -7.06
N ALA A 202 6.86 2.07 -6.03
CA ALA A 202 6.86 2.94 -4.86
C ALA A 202 7.89 2.52 -3.81
N GLY A 203 8.48 1.32 -3.89
CA GLY A 203 9.34 0.75 -2.86
C GLY A 203 8.61 0.71 -1.52
N ARG A 204 7.43 0.09 -1.46
CA ARG A 204 6.57 0.16 -0.27
C ARG A 204 5.65 -1.03 -0.13
N THR A 205 5.62 -1.59 1.07
CA THR A 205 4.60 -2.52 1.55
C THR A 205 3.61 -1.78 2.43
N SER A 206 2.32 -1.85 2.11
CA SER A 206 1.26 -1.10 2.78
C SER A 206 0.42 -2.00 3.68
N TYR A 207 0.05 -1.48 4.87
CA TYR A 207 -0.76 -2.16 5.86
C TYR A 207 -1.86 -1.26 6.40
N THR A 208 -3.00 -1.86 6.74
CA THR A 208 -4.02 -1.24 7.58
C THR A 208 -3.78 -1.69 9.02
N ARG A 209 -3.60 -0.74 9.94
CA ARG A 209 -3.39 -1.04 11.37
C ARG A 209 -4.63 -1.64 12.00
N LEU A 210 -4.42 -2.64 12.85
CA LEU A 210 -5.45 -3.10 13.78
C LEU A 210 -5.73 -2.00 14.81
N SER A 211 -6.97 -1.89 15.28
CA SER A 211 -7.42 -0.78 16.13
C SER A 211 -6.88 -0.80 17.57
N ILE A 212 -6.29 -1.91 18.01
CA ILE A 212 -5.82 -2.11 19.39
C ILE A 212 -4.35 -2.51 19.39
N ASP A 213 -3.50 -1.64 19.94
CA ASP A 213 -2.07 -1.87 20.11
C ASP A 213 -1.80 -2.49 21.49
N THR A 214 -1.77 -3.82 21.56
CA THR A 214 -1.29 -4.57 22.74
C THR A 214 0.23 -4.74 22.69
N PRO A 215 0.92 -4.99 23.83
CA PRO A 215 2.35 -5.27 23.81
C PRO A 215 2.74 -6.38 22.83
N THR A 216 1.93 -7.43 22.73
CA THR A 216 2.17 -8.55 21.80
C THR A 216 2.01 -8.13 20.35
N ALA A 217 1.01 -7.30 20.01
CA ALA A 217 0.82 -6.81 18.65
C ALA A 217 1.96 -5.86 18.24
N LEU A 218 2.39 -4.99 19.16
CA LEU A 218 3.52 -4.09 18.93
C LEU A 218 4.83 -4.84 18.76
N ASP A 219 5.07 -5.90 19.54
CA ASP A 219 6.25 -6.75 19.40
C ASP A 219 6.30 -7.46 18.04
N LYS A 220 5.18 -7.98 17.57
CA LYS A 220 5.06 -8.53 16.20
C LYS A 220 5.36 -7.46 15.14
N ARG A 221 4.88 -6.24 15.32
CA ARG A 221 5.11 -5.12 14.40
C ARG A 221 6.59 -4.74 14.35
N VAL A 222 7.29 -4.71 15.48
CA VAL A 222 8.75 -4.49 15.51
C VAL A 222 9.48 -5.57 14.70
N VAL A 223 9.11 -6.85 14.87
CA VAL A 223 9.70 -7.95 14.07
C VAL A 223 9.40 -7.75 12.58
N MET A 224 8.17 -7.38 12.21
CA MET A 224 7.77 -7.13 10.82
C MET A 224 8.57 -5.97 10.20
N MET A 225 8.77 -4.86 10.92
CA MET A 225 9.61 -3.74 10.46
C MET A 225 11.05 -4.15 10.18
N LEU A 226 11.63 -5.04 11.01
CA LEU A 226 13.00 -5.51 10.86
C LEU A 226 13.14 -6.67 9.83
N SER A 227 12.03 -7.23 9.34
CA SER A 227 12.05 -8.41 8.48
C SER A 227 12.55 -8.13 7.07
N ALA A 228 12.40 -6.91 6.54
CA ALA A 228 12.99 -6.53 5.27
C ALA A 228 14.52 -6.55 5.32
N ARG A 229 15.09 -5.98 6.38
CA ARG A 229 16.53 -6.05 6.66
C ARG A 229 17.02 -7.50 6.80
N ALA A 230 16.24 -8.33 7.49
CA ALA A 230 16.56 -9.76 7.66
C ALA A 230 16.47 -10.51 6.32
N ALA A 231 15.50 -10.17 5.46
CA ALA A 231 15.37 -10.76 4.13
C ALA A 231 16.59 -10.43 3.24
N GLU A 232 17.04 -9.17 3.23
CA GLU A 232 18.27 -8.80 2.52
C GLU A 232 19.47 -9.61 3.03
N GLN A 233 19.66 -9.71 4.34
CA GLN A 233 20.75 -10.48 4.92
C GLN A 233 20.69 -11.97 4.54
N VAL A 234 19.52 -12.60 4.62
CA VAL A 234 19.33 -14.03 4.39
C VAL A 234 19.44 -14.40 2.92
N LEU A 235 18.91 -13.58 2.01
CA LEU A 235 18.84 -13.89 0.58
C LEU A 235 20.00 -13.31 -0.22
N LEU A 236 20.47 -12.11 0.13
CA LEU A 236 21.50 -11.37 -0.61
C LEU A 236 22.88 -11.39 0.09
N GLY A 237 22.93 -11.82 1.37
CA GLY A 237 24.15 -11.91 2.16
C GLY A 237 24.65 -10.60 2.77
N GLU A 238 24.04 -9.48 2.41
CA GLU A 238 24.38 -8.14 2.92
C GLU A 238 23.16 -7.25 3.04
N VAL A 239 23.26 -6.20 3.83
CA VAL A 239 22.17 -5.27 4.15
C VAL A 239 22.46 -3.92 3.51
N SER A 240 21.43 -3.27 2.96
CA SER A 240 21.54 -1.93 2.35
C SER A 240 21.09 -0.81 3.30
N THR A 241 21.37 0.42 2.90
CA THR A 241 20.87 1.63 3.57
C THR A 241 19.36 1.82 3.40
N GLY A 242 18.72 1.07 2.51
CA GLY A 242 17.27 1.08 2.32
C GLY A 242 16.49 0.78 3.60
N CYS A 243 17.09 -0.01 4.51
CA CYS A 243 16.50 -0.35 5.81
C CYS A 243 16.56 0.77 6.87
N ALA A 244 17.09 1.96 6.55
CA ALA A 244 17.31 3.01 7.55
C ALA A 244 16.01 3.50 8.17
N ARG A 245 14.97 3.66 7.35
CA ARG A 245 13.65 4.13 7.80
C ARG A 245 12.97 3.11 8.71
N ASP A 246 13.01 1.84 8.36
CA ASP A 246 12.42 0.77 9.18
C ASP A 246 13.08 0.66 10.53
N LEU A 247 14.40 0.83 10.57
CA LEU A 247 15.15 0.82 11.83
C LEU A 247 14.81 2.05 12.70
N GLU A 248 14.66 3.23 12.10
CA GLU A 248 14.20 4.44 12.78
C GLU A 248 12.81 4.24 13.39
N ASP A 249 11.86 3.79 12.58
CA ASP A 249 10.47 3.59 13.00
C ASP A 249 10.36 2.49 14.09
N ALA A 250 11.11 1.39 13.96
CA ALA A 250 11.19 0.35 14.99
C ALA A 250 11.82 0.87 16.30
N THR A 251 12.85 1.72 16.21
CA THR A 251 13.50 2.34 17.37
C THR A 251 12.53 3.27 18.11
N LEU A 252 11.80 4.10 17.39
CA LEU A 252 10.79 4.98 17.96
C LEU A 252 9.66 4.18 18.61
N LEU A 253 9.18 3.12 17.95
CA LEU A 253 8.11 2.28 18.48
C LEU A 253 8.52 1.62 19.81
N VAL A 254 9.70 1.00 19.88
CA VAL A 254 10.23 0.39 21.13
C VAL A 254 10.44 1.43 22.21
N SER A 255 10.90 2.62 21.83
CA SER A 255 11.08 3.73 22.77
C SER A 255 9.76 4.19 23.37
N ASP A 256 8.71 4.34 22.54
CA ASP A 256 7.38 4.72 22.99
C ASP A 256 6.72 3.63 23.86
N MET A 257 6.89 2.36 23.51
CA MET A 257 6.43 1.23 24.34
C MET A 257 6.98 1.34 25.77
N ARG A 258 8.26 1.64 25.91
CA ARG A 258 8.92 1.72 27.22
C ARG A 258 8.60 3.02 27.95
N ALA A 259 8.79 4.17 27.28
CA ALA A 259 8.78 5.48 27.92
C ALA A 259 7.39 6.09 28.02
N THR A 260 6.61 6.01 26.93
CA THR A 260 5.34 6.73 26.80
C THR A 260 4.16 5.89 27.30
N TRP A 261 4.17 4.58 26.97
CA TRP A 261 3.01 3.71 27.27
C TRP A 261 3.20 2.80 28.48
N GLY A 262 4.40 2.80 29.13
CA GLY A 262 4.65 1.99 30.31
C GLY A 262 4.59 0.47 30.05
N MET A 263 4.89 0.04 28.82
CA MET A 263 4.85 -1.37 28.38
C MET A 263 6.21 -2.07 28.50
N GLY A 264 7.22 -1.44 29.10
CA GLY A 264 8.55 -1.96 29.27
C GLY A 264 8.96 -2.14 30.73
N ASP A 265 10.27 -2.20 30.99
CA ASP A 265 10.88 -2.40 32.30
C ASP A 265 10.91 -1.12 33.17
N ALA A 266 10.45 0.02 32.68
CA ALA A 266 10.42 1.29 33.41
C ALA A 266 9.25 1.39 34.41
N GLY A 267 8.30 0.45 34.40
CA GLY A 267 7.09 0.46 35.22
C GLY A 267 6.00 1.38 34.65
N LEU A 268 4.97 1.63 35.45
CA LEU A 268 3.79 2.45 35.05
C LEU A 268 4.11 3.94 35.13
N VAL A 269 5.01 4.40 34.27
CA VAL A 269 5.35 5.82 34.09
C VAL A 269 5.19 6.20 32.65
N SER A 270 4.80 7.46 32.40
CA SER A 270 4.72 8.04 31.05
C SER A 270 5.66 9.24 30.99
N ILE A 271 6.71 9.11 30.19
CA ILE A 271 7.72 10.14 29.95
C ILE A 271 7.83 10.33 28.43
N ALA A 272 7.88 11.58 27.97
CA ALA A 272 8.07 11.84 26.55
C ALA A 272 9.37 11.20 26.06
N THR A 273 9.33 10.45 24.97
CA THR A 273 10.46 9.71 24.38
C THR A 273 11.68 10.62 24.17
N ALA A 274 11.47 11.85 23.70
CA ALA A 274 12.54 12.83 23.51
C ALA A 274 13.33 13.14 24.81
N ALA A 275 12.71 13.01 25.98
CA ALA A 275 13.39 13.25 27.27
C ALA A 275 14.24 12.05 27.72
N THR A 276 14.03 10.87 27.13
CA THR A 276 14.73 9.63 27.53
C THR A 276 15.84 9.22 26.56
N ILE A 277 15.98 9.89 25.43
CA ILE A 277 16.91 9.51 24.33
C ILE A 277 18.39 9.46 24.78
N HIS A 278 18.76 10.26 25.78
CA HIS A 278 20.11 10.30 26.33
C HIS A 278 20.28 9.45 27.60
N ASP A 279 19.23 8.77 28.09
CA ASP A 279 19.34 7.86 29.25
C ASP A 279 19.99 6.56 28.80
N PRO A 280 21.17 6.18 29.37
CA PRO A 280 21.86 4.94 29.04
C PRO A 280 21.03 3.67 29.29
N ARG A 281 20.16 3.70 30.30
CA ARG A 281 19.25 2.56 30.62
C ARG A 281 18.19 2.42 29.53
N HIS A 282 17.67 3.53 29.06
CA HIS A 282 16.70 3.55 27.93
C HIS A 282 17.36 3.01 26.66
N GLN A 283 18.54 3.50 26.31
CA GLN A 283 19.28 3.03 25.13
C GLN A 283 19.62 1.52 25.22
N ALA A 284 20.04 1.04 26.40
CA ALA A 284 20.33 -0.37 26.60
C ALA A 284 19.07 -1.26 26.44
N TYR A 285 17.91 -0.79 26.92
CA TYR A 285 16.64 -1.48 26.75
C TYR A 285 16.26 -1.55 25.28
N VAL A 286 16.25 -0.42 24.55
CA VAL A 286 15.90 -0.33 23.14
C VAL A 286 16.79 -1.26 22.32
N ARG A 287 18.11 -1.21 22.53
CA ARG A 287 19.06 -2.09 21.84
C ARG A 287 18.72 -3.56 22.06
N ARG A 288 18.59 -4.02 23.31
CA ARG A 288 18.28 -5.43 23.60
C ARG A 288 16.98 -5.89 22.95
N THR A 289 15.95 -5.04 22.97
CA THR A 289 14.64 -5.35 22.38
C THR A 289 14.73 -5.46 20.86
N LEU A 290 15.44 -4.53 20.21
CA LEU A 290 15.65 -4.57 18.75
C LEU A 290 16.53 -5.76 18.35
N ASP A 291 17.60 -6.07 19.08
CA ASP A 291 18.47 -7.23 18.81
C ASP A 291 17.66 -8.54 18.89
N ALA A 292 16.83 -8.68 19.92
CA ALA A 292 15.97 -9.86 20.08
C ALA A 292 14.90 -9.95 18.97
N ALA A 293 14.27 -8.84 18.59
CA ALA A 293 13.31 -8.77 17.50
C ALA A 293 13.98 -9.08 16.15
N TYR A 294 15.18 -8.58 15.92
CA TYR A 294 15.95 -8.84 14.71
C TYR A 294 16.35 -10.32 14.59
N ALA A 295 16.78 -10.95 15.68
CA ALA A 295 17.09 -12.40 15.69
C ALA A 295 15.84 -13.22 15.26
N ARG A 296 14.66 -12.87 15.78
CA ARG A 296 13.39 -13.50 15.38
C ARG A 296 13.05 -13.23 13.92
N ALA A 297 13.32 -12.02 13.43
CA ALA A 297 13.12 -11.67 12.01
C ALA A 297 14.04 -12.51 11.10
N VAL A 298 15.31 -12.69 11.46
CA VAL A 298 16.25 -13.55 10.73
C VAL A 298 15.78 -15.00 10.72
N GLU A 299 15.35 -15.53 11.86
CA GLU A 299 14.78 -16.89 11.95
C GLU A 299 13.53 -17.03 11.05
N LEU A 300 12.61 -16.05 11.11
CA LEU A 300 11.40 -16.03 10.30
C LEU A 300 11.72 -16.00 8.79
N MET A 301 12.67 -15.16 8.37
CA MET A 301 13.07 -15.06 6.96
C MET A 301 13.86 -16.30 6.51
N THR A 302 14.63 -16.93 7.39
CA THR A 302 15.32 -18.19 7.09
C THR A 302 14.32 -19.32 6.85
N GLY A 303 13.32 -19.47 7.72
CA GLY A 303 12.25 -20.47 7.57
C GLY A 303 11.32 -20.15 6.40
N GLY A 304 11.09 -18.88 6.14
CA GLY A 304 10.24 -18.37 5.05
C GLY A 304 10.97 -18.10 3.73
N ARG A 305 12.25 -18.47 3.59
CA ARG A 305 13.09 -18.11 2.43
C ARG A 305 12.41 -18.30 1.08
N ASN A 306 11.82 -19.48 0.86
CA ASN A 306 11.14 -19.79 -0.40
C ASN A 306 9.90 -18.89 -0.65
N ALA A 307 9.21 -18.47 0.41
CA ALA A 307 8.09 -17.54 0.29
C ALA A 307 8.57 -16.15 -0.11
N VAL A 308 9.65 -15.65 0.52
CA VAL A 308 10.26 -14.36 0.16
C VAL A 308 10.74 -14.37 -1.28
N GLU A 309 11.40 -15.44 -1.75
CA GLU A 309 11.83 -15.57 -3.14
C GLU A 309 10.64 -15.54 -4.11
N ARG A 310 9.55 -16.29 -3.83
CA ARG A 310 8.35 -16.28 -4.69
C ARG A 310 7.71 -14.90 -4.78
N VAL A 311 7.58 -14.21 -3.64
CA VAL A 311 7.00 -12.85 -3.60
C VAL A 311 7.90 -11.86 -4.33
N ALA A 312 9.22 -11.89 -4.10
CA ALA A 312 10.18 -11.02 -4.78
C ALA A 312 10.19 -11.23 -6.30
N ASP A 313 10.19 -12.50 -6.75
CA ASP A 313 10.14 -12.83 -8.19
C ASP A 313 8.80 -12.40 -8.83
N ALA A 314 7.68 -12.51 -8.10
CA ALA A 314 6.39 -12.02 -8.57
C ALA A 314 6.39 -10.47 -8.66
N LEU A 315 6.96 -9.77 -7.67
CA LEU A 315 7.11 -8.32 -7.69
C LEU A 315 7.94 -7.84 -8.88
N LEU A 316 9.05 -8.50 -9.18
CA LEU A 316 9.87 -8.15 -10.35
C LEU A 316 9.12 -8.29 -11.67
N ARG A 317 8.20 -9.25 -11.77
CA ARG A 317 7.38 -9.45 -12.99
C ARG A 317 6.17 -8.51 -13.05
N GLN A 318 5.43 -8.36 -11.94
CA GLN A 318 4.12 -7.71 -11.90
C GLN A 318 4.17 -6.28 -11.39
N ARG A 319 5.24 -5.91 -10.67
CA ARG A 319 5.51 -4.61 -10.05
C ARG A 319 4.58 -4.27 -8.87
N TYR A 320 3.42 -4.85 -8.81
CA TYR A 320 2.42 -4.66 -7.78
C TYR A 320 1.74 -5.99 -7.46
N LEU A 321 1.56 -6.26 -6.17
CA LEU A 321 0.81 -7.41 -5.66
C LEU A 321 -0.22 -6.93 -4.64
N ASP A 322 -1.45 -7.39 -4.76
CA ASP A 322 -2.44 -7.20 -3.70
C ASP A 322 -2.28 -8.23 -2.57
N ALA A 323 -3.02 -8.03 -1.48
CA ALA A 323 -2.91 -8.86 -0.29
C ALA A 323 -3.20 -10.35 -0.56
N ASP A 324 -4.16 -10.64 -1.45
CA ASP A 324 -4.57 -12.03 -1.73
C ASP A 324 -3.53 -12.74 -2.60
N GLU A 325 -2.95 -12.03 -3.56
CA GLU A 325 -1.81 -12.52 -4.36
C GLU A 325 -0.62 -12.84 -3.46
N VAL A 326 -0.29 -11.96 -2.49
CA VAL A 326 0.80 -12.21 -1.53
C VAL A 326 0.49 -13.42 -0.65
N ARG A 327 -0.73 -13.51 -0.09
CA ARG A 327 -1.13 -14.67 0.74
C ARG A 327 -1.01 -15.99 -0.03
N ALA A 328 -1.45 -16.00 -1.29
CA ALA A 328 -1.33 -17.17 -2.17
C ALA A 328 0.13 -17.56 -2.40
N LEU A 329 1.01 -16.58 -2.63
CA LEU A 329 2.45 -16.81 -2.83
C LEU A 329 3.13 -17.29 -1.54
N VAL A 330 2.74 -16.77 -0.38
CA VAL A 330 3.26 -17.21 0.94
C VAL A 330 2.84 -18.66 1.25
N ALA A 331 1.58 -19.00 1.02
CA ALA A 331 1.08 -20.36 1.21
C ALA A 331 1.79 -21.38 0.30
N GLY A 332 2.33 -20.93 -0.83
CA GLY A 332 3.01 -21.77 -1.80
C GLY A 332 2.05 -22.61 -2.67
N PRO A 333 2.56 -23.39 -3.61
CA PRO A 333 1.73 -24.27 -4.41
C PRO A 333 1.04 -25.25 -3.48
N MET A 334 -0.29 -25.25 -3.48
CA MET A 334 -1.07 -26.29 -2.82
C MET A 334 -0.50 -27.64 -3.31
N ALA A 335 -0.07 -28.49 -2.38
CA ALA A 335 0.25 -29.86 -2.73
C ALA A 335 -0.99 -30.43 -3.39
N GLY A 336 -0.98 -30.54 -4.71
CA GLY A 336 -2.05 -31.22 -5.44
C GLY A 336 -2.21 -32.60 -4.85
N PRO A 337 -3.42 -33.19 -4.87
CA PRO A 337 -3.62 -34.52 -4.36
C PRO A 337 -2.54 -35.44 -4.97
N PRO A 338 -1.95 -36.36 -4.17
CA PRO A 338 -0.85 -37.17 -4.64
C PRO A 338 -1.23 -37.76 -5.99
N ARG A 339 -0.43 -37.45 -7.02
CA ARG A 339 -0.63 -38.10 -8.33
C ARG A 339 -0.49 -39.59 -8.08
N VAL A 340 -1.61 -40.26 -7.96
CA VAL A 340 -1.67 -41.73 -8.00
C VAL A 340 -0.97 -42.07 -9.34
N ARG A 341 0.24 -42.59 -9.24
CA ARG A 341 0.92 -43.17 -10.39
C ARG A 341 -0.02 -44.26 -10.89
N ARG A 342 -0.76 -44.00 -11.97
CA ARG A 342 -1.41 -45.06 -12.72
C ARG A 342 -0.28 -45.95 -13.20
N THR A 343 -0.08 -47.08 -12.50
CA THR A 343 0.71 -48.18 -13.00
C THR A 343 0.13 -48.53 -14.36
N ALA A 344 0.92 -48.43 -15.40
CA ALA A 344 0.53 -48.91 -16.72
C ALA A 344 0.07 -50.36 -16.61
N PRO A 345 -1.03 -50.74 -17.24
CA PRO A 345 -1.42 -52.16 -17.27
C PRO A 345 -0.31 -52.93 -17.95
N MET A 346 0.22 -53.94 -17.24
CA MET A 346 1.14 -54.90 -17.80
C MET A 346 0.49 -55.53 -19.05
N MET A 347 1.08 -55.39 -20.18
CA MET A 347 0.71 -56.05 -21.42
C MET A 347 0.83 -57.57 -21.17
N GLY A 348 -0.29 -58.23 -20.89
CA GLY A 348 -0.41 -59.69 -20.83
C GLY A 348 -0.19 -60.28 -22.20
N GLY A 349 0.64 -61.31 -22.19
CA GLY A 349 1.21 -61.99 -23.35
C GLY A 349 0.19 -62.50 -24.37
N ALA A 350 0.67 -62.53 -25.57
CA ALA A 350 0.10 -63.11 -26.76
C ALA A 350 -0.23 -64.61 -26.53
N ILE A 351 -1.49 -64.99 -26.62
CA ILE A 351 -1.88 -66.39 -26.89
C ILE A 351 -2.20 -66.50 -28.38
N LYS A 352 -1.23 -67.15 -29.10
CA LYS A 352 -1.51 -67.69 -30.41
C LYS A 352 -2.56 -68.80 -30.32
N ARG A 353 -3.65 -68.64 -31.05
CA ARG A 353 -4.48 -69.77 -31.45
C ARG A 353 -4.43 -69.93 -32.97
N VAL A 354 -3.73 -70.95 -33.36
CA VAL A 354 -3.78 -71.60 -34.69
C VAL A 354 -4.94 -72.59 -34.63
N VAL A 355 -5.77 -72.66 -35.64
CA VAL A 355 -6.57 -73.73 -36.23
C VAL A 355 -7.54 -72.98 -37.17
N GLY A 356 -7.60 -73.10 -38.44
CA GLY A 356 -7.60 -74.27 -39.30
C GLY A 356 -8.97 -74.47 -39.89
N GLY A 357 -9.10 -74.34 -41.20
CA GLY A 357 -10.04 -75.14 -41.95
C GLY A 357 -11.20 -74.40 -42.63
N ARG A 358 -11.06 -74.14 -43.96
CA ARG A 358 -11.98 -74.57 -45.07
C ARG A 358 -13.51 -74.39 -44.85
N ALA A 359 -14.30 -74.01 -45.72
CA ALA A 359 -14.34 -74.01 -47.18
C ALA A 359 -15.74 -73.55 -47.65
N THR A 360 -15.80 -73.17 -48.90
CA THR A 360 -16.93 -73.19 -49.85
C THR A 360 -18.06 -72.15 -49.68
N GLY A 361 -18.11 -71.33 -50.73
CA GLY A 361 -19.35 -70.74 -51.20
C GLY A 361 -20.30 -71.74 -51.85
N PRO A 362 -21.19 -71.39 -52.79
CA PRO A 362 -21.63 -70.08 -53.27
C PRO A 362 -23.16 -69.92 -53.29
N ASP A 363 -23.62 -68.92 -54.02
CA ASP A 363 -24.93 -68.74 -54.64
C ASP A 363 -26.13 -68.30 -53.75
N VAL A 364 -26.71 -67.24 -53.98
CA VAL A 364 -27.65 -66.65 -54.94
C VAL A 364 -27.85 -65.17 -54.61
#